data_dff6227b0119ac0cff9dcd53da8e15a9
#
_entry.id   dff6227b0119ac0cff9dcd53da8e15a9
#
_cell.length_a   1.000
_cell.length_b   1.000
_cell.length_c   1.000
_cell.angle_alpha   90.00
_cell.angle_beta   90.00
_cell.angle_gamma   90.00
#
_symmetry.space_group_name_H-M   'P 1'
#
loop_
_entity.id
_entity.type
_entity.pdbx_description
1 polymer ?
#
loop_
_entity_poly.entity_id
_entity_poly.type
_entity_poly.pdbx_seq_one_letter_code
_entity_poly.pdbx_strand_id
1 'polypeptide(L)'
;MSARPGLNKSLASLLALIDNYQLQAPKIHRQDKDHVVGDMASSTPQDRRPLVISGPSGAGKGTLIQKLIDAHPDTFELTVSHTTRKPRPGEKDGISYHFVSIDTYNTLKSNGDLIEDAMYADNFYGTSKAALAEIFEKQLIPILDIDMVGVQQVTINPGFEARYVFIKPRGLGVLEQRLRGRGTESEQHIRARLDQARRELEFAETAGVFDQVIVNDDLERAYLELERFVFGLG
;
A
#
# COMPACT_ATOMS: atom_id res chain seq x y z
N MET A 1 -20.58 -27.72 -5.81
CA MET A 1 -19.23 -27.38 -6.28
C MET A 1 -19.40 -26.57 -7.57
N SER A 2 -19.45 -25.26 -7.47
CA SER A 2 -19.50 -24.36 -8.63
C SER A 2 -18.16 -23.66 -8.71
N ALA A 3 -17.35 -24.02 -9.69
CA ALA A 3 -16.11 -23.34 -10.03
C ALA A 3 -16.48 -21.94 -10.53
N ARG A 4 -15.96 -20.90 -9.90
CA ARG A 4 -16.03 -19.54 -10.44
C ARG A 4 -15.26 -19.54 -11.77
N PRO A 5 -15.79 -18.98 -12.86
CA PRO A 5 -15.05 -18.88 -14.11
C PRO A 5 -13.85 -17.95 -13.86
N GLY A 6 -12.63 -18.50 -13.94
CA GLY A 6 -11.40 -17.73 -13.89
C GLY A 6 -11.39 -16.75 -15.06
N LEU A 7 -11.32 -15.46 -14.76
CA LEU A 7 -11.06 -14.41 -15.74
C LEU A 7 -9.64 -14.59 -16.29
N ASN A 8 -9.52 -15.29 -17.38
CA ASN A 8 -8.26 -15.41 -18.12
C ASN A 8 -8.13 -14.17 -19.05
N LYS A 9 -8.01 -12.97 -18.44
CA LYS A 9 -7.68 -11.77 -19.21
C LYS A 9 -6.20 -11.83 -19.56
N SER A 10 -5.85 -11.59 -20.81
CA SER A 10 -4.45 -11.52 -21.22
C SER A 10 -3.74 -10.38 -20.48
N LEU A 11 -2.43 -10.54 -20.22
CA LEU A 11 -1.60 -9.50 -19.61
C LEU A 11 -1.73 -8.14 -20.34
N ALA A 12 -1.86 -8.17 -21.68
CA ALA A 12 -2.10 -6.99 -22.50
C ALA A 12 -3.42 -6.30 -22.14
N SER A 13 -4.49 -7.05 -21.86
CA SER A 13 -5.79 -6.48 -21.45
C SER A 13 -5.73 -5.88 -20.05
N LEU A 14 -4.94 -6.46 -19.14
CA LEU A 14 -4.73 -5.92 -17.79
C LEU A 14 -3.90 -4.65 -17.82
N LEU A 15 -2.82 -4.61 -18.62
CA LEU A 15 -2.01 -3.42 -18.80
C LEU A 15 -2.83 -2.29 -19.48
N ALA A 16 -3.61 -2.62 -20.50
CA ALA A 16 -4.50 -1.64 -21.15
C ALA A 16 -5.57 -1.08 -20.18
N LEU A 17 -6.03 -1.87 -19.20
CA LEU A 17 -6.95 -1.41 -18.18
C LEU A 17 -6.27 -0.43 -17.22
N ILE A 18 -5.06 -0.73 -16.78
CA ILE A 18 -4.24 0.13 -15.92
C ILE A 18 -3.94 1.44 -16.66
N ASP A 19 -3.47 1.36 -17.91
CA ASP A 19 -3.17 2.52 -18.75
C ASP A 19 -4.42 3.38 -18.98
N ASN A 20 -5.56 2.77 -19.30
CA ASN A 20 -6.82 3.49 -19.52
C ASN A 20 -7.30 4.18 -18.24
N TYR A 21 -7.16 3.53 -17.08
CA TYR A 21 -7.51 4.14 -15.79
C TYR A 21 -6.60 5.33 -15.47
N GLN A 22 -5.30 5.19 -15.71
CA GLN A 22 -4.32 6.27 -15.50
C GLN A 22 -4.48 7.42 -16.48
N LEU A 23 -4.85 7.15 -17.75
CA LEU A 23 -5.14 8.19 -18.76
C LEU A 23 -6.41 8.99 -18.47
N GLN A 24 -7.38 8.39 -17.76
CA GLN A 24 -8.61 9.07 -17.35
C GLN A 24 -8.44 9.86 -16.03
N ALA A 25 -7.36 9.63 -15.29
CA ALA A 25 -7.05 10.41 -14.11
C ALA A 25 -6.58 11.82 -14.51
N PRO A 26 -7.19 12.90 -13.99
CA PRO A 26 -6.76 14.26 -14.30
C PRO A 26 -5.31 14.44 -13.84
N LYS A 27 -4.42 14.84 -14.77
CA LYS A 27 -3.03 15.19 -14.46
C LYS A 27 -3.02 16.56 -13.77
N ILE A 28 -2.93 16.57 -12.46
CA ILE A 28 -2.77 17.81 -11.71
C ILE A 28 -1.29 18.22 -11.80
N HIS A 29 -1.02 19.30 -12.53
CA HIS A 29 0.29 19.93 -12.55
C HIS A 29 0.56 20.56 -11.17
N ARG A 30 1.79 20.39 -10.63
CA ARG A 30 2.28 20.87 -9.31
C ARG A 30 2.13 22.38 -9.04
N GLN A 31 1.44 23.17 -9.85
CA GLN A 31 1.39 24.62 -9.76
C GLN A 31 0.06 25.24 -9.30
N ASP A 32 -1.03 24.47 -9.15
CA ASP A 32 -2.30 25.02 -8.71
C ASP A 32 -2.52 24.80 -7.21
N LYS A 33 -1.80 25.57 -6.40
CA LYS A 33 -2.07 25.74 -4.97
C LYS A 33 -2.78 27.07 -4.77
N ASP A 34 -4.11 27.09 -4.95
CA ASP A 34 -4.94 28.11 -4.30
C ASP A 34 -6.44 27.75 -4.42
N HIS A 35 -7.09 27.77 -3.24
CA HIS A 35 -8.52 27.76 -2.96
C HIS A 35 -9.34 26.49 -3.26
N VAL A 36 -9.75 25.78 -2.21
CA VAL A 36 -11.18 25.71 -1.83
C VAL A 36 -11.30 25.07 -0.43
N VAL A 37 -11.74 25.83 0.55
CA VAL A 37 -12.30 25.31 1.80
C VAL A 37 -13.79 25.08 1.52
N GLY A 38 -14.16 23.83 1.28
CA GLY A 38 -15.53 23.41 0.99
C GLY A 38 -15.82 22.07 1.67
N ASP A 39 -17.04 21.91 2.09
CA ASP A 39 -17.67 20.81 2.83
C ASP A 39 -17.08 19.42 2.54
N MET A 40 -16.45 18.78 3.54
CA MET A 40 -15.71 17.51 3.42
C MET A 40 -16.61 16.27 3.21
N ALA A 41 -17.91 16.39 3.24
CA ALA A 41 -18.84 15.25 3.33
C ALA A 41 -19.19 14.57 1.98
N SER A 42 -18.70 15.05 0.82
CA SER A 42 -19.09 14.50 -0.50
C SER A 42 -18.03 14.64 -1.62
N SER A 43 -16.76 14.88 -1.31
CA SER A 43 -15.74 15.04 -2.34
C SER A 43 -15.08 13.70 -2.71
N THR A 44 -15.21 13.29 -3.98
CA THR A 44 -14.39 12.23 -4.55
C THR A 44 -12.98 12.77 -4.79
N PRO A 45 -11.90 12.03 -4.47
CA PRO A 45 -10.55 12.47 -4.80
C PRO A 45 -10.40 12.79 -6.28
N GLN A 46 -9.86 13.97 -6.60
CA GLN A 46 -9.60 14.35 -8.00
C GLN A 46 -8.47 13.52 -8.61
N ASP A 47 -7.43 13.24 -7.80
CA ASP A 47 -6.35 12.36 -8.20
C ASP A 47 -6.69 10.91 -7.82
N ARG A 48 -6.94 10.10 -8.84
CA ARG A 48 -7.36 8.70 -8.69
C ARG A 48 -6.20 7.70 -8.88
N ARG A 49 -4.96 8.17 -8.97
CA ARG A 49 -3.80 7.27 -9.00
C ARG A 49 -3.77 6.39 -7.75
N PRO A 50 -3.25 5.16 -7.85
CA PRO A 50 -3.03 4.28 -6.70
C PRO A 50 -2.34 5.01 -5.55
N LEU A 51 -2.67 4.63 -4.32
CA LEU A 51 -2.06 5.15 -3.11
C LEU A 51 -1.09 4.11 -2.55
N VAL A 52 0.20 4.38 -2.63
CA VAL A 52 1.24 3.55 -2.03
C VAL A 52 1.52 4.08 -0.63
N ILE A 53 1.25 3.24 0.38
CA ILE A 53 1.53 3.56 1.79
C ILE A 53 2.67 2.67 2.27
N SER A 54 3.73 3.28 2.76
CA SER A 54 4.90 2.58 3.28
C SER A 54 5.29 3.10 4.66
N GLY A 55 6.22 2.41 5.30
CA GLY A 55 6.74 2.77 6.62
C GLY A 55 6.99 1.57 7.52
N PRO A 56 7.67 1.75 8.65
CA PRO A 56 8.12 0.66 9.50
C PRO A 56 6.97 -0.20 10.03
N SER A 57 7.30 -1.46 10.24
CA SER A 57 6.38 -2.37 10.93
C SER A 57 6.09 -1.84 12.35
N GLY A 58 4.82 -1.63 12.67
CA GLY A 58 4.39 -1.01 13.95
C GLY A 58 4.18 0.50 13.87
N ALA A 59 4.40 1.16 12.72
CA ALA A 59 4.11 2.58 12.53
C ALA A 59 2.60 2.90 12.55
N GLY A 60 1.72 1.87 12.41
CA GLY A 60 0.27 2.06 12.44
C GLY A 60 -0.38 2.21 11.06
N LYS A 61 0.32 1.84 9.98
CA LYS A 61 -0.21 1.88 8.61
C LYS A 61 -1.58 1.23 8.49
N GLY A 62 -1.69 -0.05 8.87
CA GLY A 62 -2.94 -0.79 8.74
C GLY A 62 -4.12 -0.14 9.46
N THR A 63 -3.90 0.50 10.61
CA THR A 63 -4.96 1.23 11.34
C THR A 63 -5.42 2.46 10.56
N LEU A 64 -4.49 3.23 9.99
CA LEU A 64 -4.81 4.40 9.18
C LEU A 64 -5.50 4.01 7.87
N ILE A 65 -5.02 2.95 7.20
CA ILE A 65 -5.62 2.42 5.98
C ILE A 65 -7.05 1.95 6.26
N GLN A 66 -7.26 1.16 7.32
CA GLN A 66 -8.59 0.68 7.67
C GLN A 66 -9.54 1.84 7.97
N LYS A 67 -9.07 2.85 8.74
CA LYS A 67 -9.87 4.04 9.04
C LYS A 67 -10.24 4.82 7.76
N LEU A 68 -9.32 4.92 6.79
CA LEU A 68 -9.60 5.57 5.51
C LEU A 68 -10.64 4.80 4.69
N ILE A 69 -10.54 3.47 4.63
CA ILE A 69 -11.49 2.61 3.92
C ILE A 69 -12.87 2.66 4.60
N ASP A 70 -12.92 2.59 5.94
CA ASP A 70 -14.18 2.63 6.69
C ASP A 70 -14.91 3.96 6.52
N ALA A 71 -14.15 5.06 6.43
CA ALA A 71 -14.73 6.39 6.19
C ALA A 71 -15.18 6.59 4.73
N HIS A 72 -14.52 5.93 3.77
CA HIS A 72 -14.74 6.11 2.33
C HIS A 72 -14.81 4.76 1.58
N PRO A 73 -15.78 3.88 1.92
CA PRO A 73 -15.83 2.50 1.41
C PRO A 73 -16.05 2.42 -0.11
N ASP A 74 -16.70 3.43 -0.69
CA ASP A 74 -16.97 3.50 -2.13
C ASP A 74 -15.84 4.22 -2.92
N THR A 75 -14.70 4.45 -2.28
CA THR A 75 -13.59 5.20 -2.88
C THR A 75 -12.30 4.40 -2.90
N PHE A 76 -11.98 3.66 -1.85
CA PHE A 76 -10.71 2.96 -1.67
C PHE A 76 -10.88 1.47 -1.42
N GLU A 77 -9.92 0.70 -1.90
CA GLU A 77 -9.80 -0.72 -1.56
C GLU A 77 -8.31 -1.10 -1.39
N LEU A 78 -8.02 -1.87 -0.33
CA LEU A 78 -6.68 -2.39 -0.09
C LEU A 78 -6.39 -3.55 -1.04
N THR A 79 -5.23 -3.54 -1.71
CA THR A 79 -4.79 -4.67 -2.52
C THR A 79 -4.50 -5.88 -1.63
N VAL A 80 -4.95 -7.06 -2.06
CA VAL A 80 -4.60 -8.32 -1.39
C VAL A 80 -3.32 -8.86 -2.04
N SER A 81 -2.20 -8.76 -1.32
CA SER A 81 -0.89 -9.24 -1.78
C SER A 81 -0.79 -10.76 -1.66
N HIS A 82 0.13 -11.36 -2.44
CA HIS A 82 0.49 -12.77 -2.35
C HIS A 82 1.61 -12.96 -1.33
N THR A 83 1.60 -14.08 -0.62
CA THR A 83 2.71 -14.46 0.27
C THR A 83 2.90 -15.96 0.35
N THR A 84 4.16 -16.40 0.51
CA THR A 84 4.50 -17.79 0.78
C THR A 84 4.49 -18.14 2.27
N ARG A 85 4.27 -17.13 3.13
CA ARG A 85 4.10 -17.32 4.57
C ARG A 85 2.82 -18.07 4.88
N LYS A 86 2.84 -18.91 5.89
CA LYS A 86 1.62 -19.55 6.41
C LYS A 86 0.70 -18.51 7.06
N PRO A 87 -0.65 -18.71 6.98
CA PRO A 87 -1.60 -17.85 7.67
C PRO A 87 -1.36 -17.82 9.18
N ARG A 88 -1.54 -16.68 9.80
CA ARG A 88 -1.61 -16.54 11.26
C ARG A 88 -3.04 -16.78 11.74
N PRO A 89 -3.24 -17.04 13.07
CA PRO A 89 -4.60 -17.10 13.63
C PRO A 89 -5.43 -15.88 13.27
N GLY A 90 -6.62 -16.09 12.71
CA GLY A 90 -7.52 -15.02 12.27
C GLY A 90 -7.33 -14.52 10.85
N GLU A 91 -6.20 -14.80 10.20
CA GLU A 91 -5.99 -14.45 8.78
C GLU A 91 -6.76 -15.41 7.86
N LYS A 92 -7.30 -14.87 6.75
CA LYS A 92 -8.07 -15.63 5.75
C LYS A 92 -7.47 -15.43 4.37
N ASP A 93 -7.41 -16.53 3.61
CA ASP A 93 -6.99 -16.51 2.22
C ASP A 93 -7.92 -15.65 1.36
N GLY A 94 -7.33 -14.86 0.46
CA GLY A 94 -8.06 -13.92 -0.39
C GLY A 94 -8.61 -12.68 0.33
N ILE A 95 -8.32 -12.53 1.63
CA ILE A 95 -8.70 -11.34 2.43
C ILE A 95 -7.46 -10.69 3.03
N SER A 96 -6.71 -11.44 3.85
CA SER A 96 -5.49 -10.93 4.50
C SER A 96 -4.31 -10.97 3.54
N TYR A 97 -4.18 -12.08 2.82
CA TYR A 97 -3.24 -12.36 1.75
C TYR A 97 -3.80 -13.45 0.85
N HIS A 98 -3.27 -13.57 -0.37
CA HIS A 98 -3.30 -14.83 -1.12
C HIS A 98 -2.14 -15.70 -0.63
N PHE A 99 -2.45 -16.72 0.19
CA PHE A 99 -1.43 -17.64 0.72
C PHE A 99 -1.12 -18.69 -0.34
N VAL A 100 0.07 -18.59 -0.94
CA VAL A 100 0.46 -19.44 -2.09
C VAL A 100 1.68 -20.27 -1.80
N SER A 101 1.90 -21.34 -2.59
CA SER A 101 3.15 -22.08 -2.55
C SER A 101 4.30 -21.27 -3.16
N ILE A 102 5.54 -21.65 -2.83
CA ILE A 102 6.74 -21.06 -3.43
C ILE A 102 6.72 -21.23 -4.97
N ASP A 103 6.27 -22.38 -5.46
CA ASP A 103 6.20 -22.66 -6.91
C ASP A 103 5.18 -21.74 -7.60
N THR A 104 4.01 -21.54 -6.97
CA THR A 104 3.00 -20.60 -7.49
C THR A 104 3.53 -19.16 -7.49
N TYR A 105 4.21 -18.75 -6.41
CA TYR A 105 4.82 -17.42 -6.33
C TYR A 105 5.88 -17.21 -7.40
N ASN A 106 6.77 -18.18 -7.58
CA ASN A 106 7.80 -18.13 -8.62
C ASN A 106 7.21 -18.09 -10.03
N THR A 107 6.08 -18.74 -10.25
CA THR A 107 5.36 -18.67 -11.52
C THR A 107 4.83 -17.25 -11.76
N LEU A 108 4.18 -16.61 -10.78
CA LEU A 108 3.73 -15.23 -10.89
C LEU A 108 4.90 -14.28 -11.20
N LYS A 109 6.02 -14.46 -10.49
CA LYS A 109 7.22 -13.66 -10.69
C LYS A 109 7.83 -13.84 -12.07
N SER A 110 8.01 -15.08 -12.52
CA SER A 110 8.61 -15.39 -13.83
C SER A 110 7.76 -14.94 -15.01
N ASN A 111 6.44 -14.92 -14.84
CA ASN A 111 5.51 -14.40 -15.84
C ASN A 111 5.48 -12.86 -15.88
N GLY A 112 6.10 -12.18 -14.91
CA GLY A 112 5.99 -10.73 -14.76
C GLY A 112 4.60 -10.27 -14.30
N ASP A 113 3.85 -11.13 -13.60
CA ASP A 113 2.49 -10.84 -13.11
C ASP A 113 2.50 -9.99 -11.83
N LEU A 114 3.67 -9.83 -11.18
CA LEU A 114 3.83 -8.98 -10.00
C LEU A 114 4.22 -7.55 -10.39
N ILE A 115 3.75 -6.57 -9.63
CA ILE A 115 4.12 -5.15 -9.75
C ILE A 115 5.36 -4.88 -8.90
N GLU A 116 5.41 -5.50 -7.73
CA GLU A 116 6.53 -5.50 -6.81
C GLU A 116 6.64 -6.88 -6.15
N ASP A 117 7.85 -7.22 -5.73
CA ASP A 117 8.13 -8.41 -4.96
C ASP A 117 9.23 -8.14 -3.92
N ALA A 118 9.04 -8.66 -2.73
CA ALA A 118 10.00 -8.53 -1.64
C ALA A 118 10.15 -9.83 -0.87
N MET A 119 11.31 -10.02 -0.24
CA MET A 119 11.54 -11.11 0.69
C MET A 119 11.71 -10.54 2.10
N TYR A 120 10.91 -11.04 3.03
CA TYR A 120 10.99 -10.67 4.44
C TYR A 120 10.85 -11.91 5.33
N ALA A 121 11.78 -12.09 6.28
CA ALA A 121 11.80 -13.23 7.21
C ALA A 121 11.58 -14.58 6.51
N ASP A 122 12.38 -14.84 5.45
CA ASP A 122 12.40 -16.07 4.64
C ASP A 122 11.08 -16.37 3.89
N ASN A 123 10.19 -15.37 3.77
CA ASN A 123 8.96 -15.48 3.00
C ASN A 123 8.92 -14.43 1.90
N PHE A 124 8.31 -14.79 0.78
CA PHE A 124 8.07 -13.89 -0.32
C PHE A 124 6.73 -13.17 -0.13
N TYR A 125 6.70 -11.91 -0.56
CA TYR A 125 5.52 -11.06 -0.62
C TYR A 125 5.50 -10.33 -1.95
N GLY A 126 4.33 -10.10 -2.52
CA GLY A 126 4.24 -9.34 -3.76
C GLY A 126 2.81 -9.03 -4.14
N THR A 127 2.61 -7.91 -4.81
CA THR A 127 1.31 -7.46 -5.29
C THR A 127 1.18 -7.76 -6.77
N SER A 128 0.09 -8.45 -7.15
CA SER A 128 -0.12 -8.80 -8.55
C SER A 128 -0.82 -7.68 -9.32
N LYS A 129 -0.54 -7.62 -10.62
CA LYS A 129 -1.26 -6.76 -11.56
C LYS A 129 -2.75 -7.07 -11.60
N ALA A 130 -3.13 -8.35 -11.43
CA ALA A 130 -4.51 -8.78 -11.37
C ALA A 130 -5.26 -8.17 -10.17
N ALA A 131 -4.63 -8.12 -8.97
CA ALA A 131 -5.23 -7.51 -7.80
C ALA A 131 -5.55 -6.03 -8.00
N LEU A 132 -4.67 -5.30 -8.68
CA LEU A 132 -4.94 -3.90 -9.05
C LEU A 132 -6.08 -3.78 -10.07
N ALA A 133 -6.05 -4.62 -11.11
CA ALA A 133 -7.07 -4.58 -12.14
C ALA A 133 -8.49 -4.84 -11.59
N GLU A 134 -8.63 -5.77 -10.63
CA GLU A 134 -9.90 -6.02 -9.95
C GLU A 134 -10.45 -4.79 -9.23
N ILE A 135 -9.58 -4.00 -8.59
CA ILE A 135 -9.97 -2.76 -7.89
C ILE A 135 -10.33 -1.67 -8.91
N PHE A 136 -9.57 -1.54 -9.98
CA PHE A 136 -9.89 -0.60 -11.06
C PHE A 136 -11.21 -0.92 -11.77
N GLU A 137 -11.55 -2.20 -11.95
CA GLU A 137 -12.84 -2.62 -12.50
C GLU A 137 -14.02 -2.20 -11.63
N LYS A 138 -13.82 -2.12 -10.31
CA LYS A 138 -14.79 -1.59 -9.36
C LYS A 138 -14.84 -0.05 -9.33
N GLN A 139 -13.99 0.60 -10.12
CA GLN A 139 -13.81 2.06 -10.10
C GLN A 139 -13.36 2.61 -8.74
N LEU A 140 -12.63 1.82 -7.96
CA LEU A 140 -12.04 2.22 -6.69
C LEU A 140 -10.55 2.60 -6.88
N ILE A 141 -10.01 3.33 -5.91
CA ILE A 141 -8.60 3.69 -5.85
C ILE A 141 -7.87 2.60 -5.07
N PRO A 142 -6.90 1.89 -5.69
CA PRO A 142 -6.13 0.87 -4.98
C PRO A 142 -5.23 1.50 -3.92
N ILE A 143 -5.18 0.89 -2.74
CA ILE A 143 -4.18 1.16 -1.71
C ILE A 143 -3.21 -0.01 -1.68
N LEU A 144 -1.90 0.27 -1.78
CA LEU A 144 -0.83 -0.70 -1.64
C LEU A 144 -0.11 -0.45 -0.31
N ASP A 145 -0.16 -1.41 0.63
CA ASP A 145 0.67 -1.41 1.85
C ASP A 145 1.92 -2.24 1.59
N ILE A 146 2.99 -1.59 1.12
CA ILE A 146 4.23 -2.24 0.70
C ILE A 146 5.43 -1.69 1.47
N ASP A 147 6.50 -2.48 1.53
CA ASP A 147 7.73 -2.09 2.20
C ASP A 147 8.63 -1.19 1.30
N MET A 148 9.77 -0.80 1.84
CA MET A 148 10.76 0.02 1.14
C MET A 148 11.23 -0.61 -0.18
N VAL A 149 11.40 -1.94 -0.23
CA VAL A 149 11.87 -2.64 -1.43
C VAL A 149 10.79 -2.59 -2.51
N GLY A 150 9.54 -2.80 -2.15
CA GLY A 150 8.40 -2.65 -3.04
C GLY A 150 8.27 -1.22 -3.57
N VAL A 151 8.42 -0.20 -2.70
CA VAL A 151 8.41 1.22 -3.13
C VAL A 151 9.50 1.48 -4.16
N GLN A 152 10.73 1.00 -3.94
CA GLN A 152 11.83 1.19 -4.90
C GLN A 152 11.52 0.57 -6.28
N GLN A 153 10.85 -0.59 -6.30
CA GLN A 153 10.48 -1.27 -7.55
C GLN A 153 9.37 -0.52 -8.30
N VAL A 154 8.33 -0.10 -7.60
CA VAL A 154 7.19 0.58 -8.26
C VAL A 154 7.55 2.00 -8.71
N THR A 155 8.44 2.71 -8.02
CA THR A 155 8.87 4.06 -8.43
C THR A 155 9.70 4.09 -9.71
N ILE A 156 10.42 3.02 -10.03
CA ILE A 156 11.19 2.92 -11.28
C ILE A 156 10.41 2.24 -12.41
N ASN A 157 9.19 1.79 -12.17
CA ASN A 157 8.33 1.18 -13.18
C ASN A 157 7.63 2.28 -14.00
N PRO A 158 8.01 2.52 -15.28
CA PRO A 158 7.52 3.65 -16.06
C PRO A 158 6.01 3.56 -16.39
N GLY A 159 5.41 2.38 -16.26
CA GLY A 159 3.98 2.14 -16.48
C GLY A 159 3.14 2.19 -15.21
N PHE A 160 3.69 2.62 -14.07
CA PHE A 160 2.97 2.66 -12.79
C PHE A 160 3.11 4.01 -12.11
N GLU A 161 2.15 4.90 -12.35
CA GLU A 161 2.06 6.18 -11.65
C GLU A 161 1.22 6.03 -10.37
N ALA A 162 1.75 6.45 -9.23
CA ALA A 162 1.09 6.38 -7.92
C ALA A 162 1.35 7.63 -7.09
N ARG A 163 0.63 7.76 -5.98
CA ARG A 163 0.88 8.73 -4.92
C ARG A 163 1.53 8.01 -3.76
N TYR A 164 2.61 8.54 -3.21
CA TYR A 164 3.44 7.87 -2.23
C TYR A 164 3.36 8.54 -0.87
N VAL A 165 2.93 7.79 0.15
CA VAL A 165 2.84 8.26 1.54
C VAL A 165 3.72 7.40 2.43
N PHE A 166 4.54 8.04 3.26
CA PHE A 166 5.31 7.35 4.28
C PHE A 166 4.73 7.64 5.67
N ILE A 167 4.36 6.58 6.39
CA ILE A 167 3.89 6.67 7.78
C ILE A 167 5.06 6.35 8.70
N LYS A 168 5.48 7.33 9.52
CA LYS A 168 6.54 7.13 10.49
C LYS A 168 6.05 7.26 11.94
N PRO A 169 6.63 6.49 12.87
CA PRO A 169 6.42 6.72 14.29
C PRO A 169 7.09 8.02 14.72
N ARG A 170 6.69 8.58 15.87
CA ARG A 170 7.36 9.74 16.48
C ARG A 170 8.87 9.49 16.71
N GLY A 171 9.27 8.24 16.92
CA GLY A 171 10.64 7.83 17.11
C GLY A 171 10.79 6.33 17.32
N LEU A 172 12.03 5.83 17.24
CA LEU A 172 12.32 4.39 17.38
C LEU A 172 11.93 3.82 18.75
N GLY A 173 12.01 4.61 19.83
CA GLY A 173 11.59 4.17 21.17
C GLY A 173 10.09 3.87 21.25
N VAL A 174 9.25 4.66 20.59
CA VAL A 174 7.80 4.39 20.50
C VAL A 174 7.55 3.13 19.69
N LEU A 175 8.29 2.94 18.61
CA LEU A 175 8.19 1.74 17.78
C LEU A 175 8.58 0.49 18.57
N GLU A 176 9.68 0.54 19.32
CA GLU A 176 10.11 -0.55 20.19
C GLU A 176 9.05 -0.92 21.22
N GLN A 177 8.45 0.07 21.90
CA GLN A 177 7.37 -0.17 22.85
C GLN A 177 6.17 -0.87 22.18
N ARG A 178 5.76 -0.44 21.00
CA ARG A 178 4.67 -1.04 20.23
C ARG A 178 4.98 -2.48 19.81
N LEU A 179 6.21 -2.77 19.39
CA LEU A 179 6.65 -4.13 19.01
C LEU A 179 6.68 -5.06 20.25
N ARG A 180 7.23 -4.59 21.37
CA ARG A 180 7.26 -5.35 22.64
C ARG A 180 5.86 -5.59 23.19
N GLY A 181 4.96 -4.61 23.10
CA GLY A 181 3.59 -4.70 23.60
C GLY A 181 2.74 -5.78 22.90
N ARG A 182 3.14 -6.27 21.73
CA ARG A 182 2.46 -7.39 21.03
C ARG A 182 2.72 -8.74 21.70
N GLY A 183 3.80 -8.88 22.50
CA GLY A 183 4.11 -10.08 23.29
C GLY A 183 4.41 -11.36 22.50
N THR A 184 4.49 -11.28 21.17
CA THR A 184 4.58 -12.44 20.26
C THR A 184 5.96 -12.62 19.66
N GLU A 185 6.94 -11.74 19.95
CA GLU A 185 8.22 -11.68 19.26
C GLU A 185 9.41 -11.86 20.20
N SER A 186 10.45 -12.57 19.71
CA SER A 186 11.72 -12.69 20.45
C SER A 186 12.52 -11.38 20.39
N GLU A 187 13.41 -11.17 21.38
CA GLU A 187 14.34 -10.03 21.40
C GLU A 187 15.15 -9.90 20.10
N GLN A 188 15.56 -11.01 19.52
CA GLN A 188 16.29 -11.02 18.25
C GLN A 188 15.43 -10.47 17.11
N HIS A 189 14.16 -10.85 17.03
CA HIS A 189 13.22 -10.34 16.02
C HIS A 189 12.95 -8.86 16.22
N ILE A 190 12.77 -8.41 17.47
CA ILE A 190 12.56 -6.99 17.77
C ILE A 190 13.76 -6.16 17.32
N ARG A 191 14.99 -6.58 17.61
CA ARG A 191 16.20 -5.89 17.15
C ARG A 191 16.28 -5.82 15.63
N ALA A 192 16.07 -6.93 14.95
CA ALA A 192 16.07 -6.97 13.48
C ALA A 192 15.05 -6.00 12.87
N ARG A 193 13.84 -5.90 13.48
CA ARG A 193 12.81 -4.94 13.05
C ARG A 193 13.19 -3.49 13.31
N LEU A 194 13.84 -3.21 14.43
CA LEU A 194 14.31 -1.85 14.72
C LEU A 194 15.44 -1.43 13.77
N ASP A 195 16.34 -2.35 13.41
CA ASP A 195 17.40 -2.09 12.43
C ASP A 195 16.81 -1.88 11.03
N GLN A 196 15.77 -2.65 10.67
CA GLN A 196 15.04 -2.42 9.43
C GLN A 196 14.32 -1.07 9.45
N ALA A 197 13.66 -0.73 10.56
CA ALA A 197 12.99 0.56 10.71
C ALA A 197 13.93 1.76 10.57
N ARG A 198 15.17 1.67 11.03
CA ARG A 198 16.19 2.72 10.81
C ARG A 198 16.43 2.94 9.32
N ARG A 199 16.67 1.86 8.57
CA ARG A 199 16.88 1.94 7.12
C ARG A 199 15.67 2.51 6.38
N GLU A 200 14.46 2.14 6.79
CA GLU A 200 13.22 2.66 6.20
C GLU A 200 13.01 4.15 6.51
N LEU A 201 13.37 4.60 7.73
CA LEU A 201 13.32 6.01 8.09
C LEU A 201 14.35 6.84 7.33
N GLU A 202 15.57 6.33 7.15
CA GLU A 202 16.62 6.95 6.34
C GLU A 202 16.19 7.04 4.86
N PHE A 203 15.59 5.98 4.33
CA PHE A 203 15.06 5.97 2.97
C PHE A 203 13.94 7.00 2.77
N ALA A 204 13.09 7.19 3.77
CA ALA A 204 12.00 8.17 3.70
C ALA A 204 12.49 9.63 3.61
N GLU A 205 13.75 9.89 3.98
CA GLU A 205 14.38 11.21 3.85
C GLU A 205 14.96 11.46 2.44
N THR A 206 14.94 10.43 1.58
CA THR A 206 15.37 10.55 0.18
C THR A 206 14.41 11.45 -0.60
N ALA A 207 14.96 12.56 -1.09
CA ALA A 207 14.14 13.56 -1.79
C ALA A 207 13.40 12.99 -3.02
N GLY A 208 12.12 13.28 -3.11
CA GLY A 208 11.29 12.96 -4.27
C GLY A 208 10.76 11.53 -4.34
N VAL A 209 11.00 10.70 -3.33
CA VAL A 209 10.42 9.34 -3.26
C VAL A 209 8.99 9.37 -2.74
N PHE A 210 8.75 10.11 -1.67
CA PHE A 210 7.41 10.22 -1.08
C PHE A 210 6.82 11.61 -1.31
N ASP A 211 5.56 11.66 -1.71
CA ASP A 211 4.80 12.90 -1.87
C ASP A 211 4.42 13.49 -0.50
N GLN A 212 4.19 12.60 0.51
CA GLN A 212 3.83 12.99 1.87
C GLN A 212 4.50 12.07 2.90
N VAL A 213 4.98 12.68 4.00
CA VAL A 213 5.49 11.95 5.18
C VAL A 213 4.64 12.34 6.39
N ILE A 214 3.96 11.36 6.98
CA ILE A 214 3.02 11.56 8.10
C ILE A 214 3.60 10.96 9.38
N VAL A 215 3.63 11.74 10.46
CA VAL A 215 4.06 11.28 11.79
C VAL A 215 2.84 10.74 12.55
N ASN A 216 2.77 9.43 12.74
CA ASN A 216 1.69 8.78 13.49
C ASN A 216 2.05 8.65 14.99
N ASP A 217 2.04 9.78 15.68
CA ASP A 217 2.11 9.87 17.15
C ASP A 217 0.72 10.05 17.79
N ASP A 218 -0.21 10.68 17.07
CA ASP A 218 -1.63 10.77 17.36
C ASP A 218 -2.42 10.26 16.15
N LEU A 219 -3.29 9.27 16.36
CA LEU A 219 -4.01 8.58 15.28
C LEU A 219 -4.96 9.49 14.53
N GLU A 220 -5.72 10.35 15.25
CA GLU A 220 -6.71 11.22 14.64
C GLU A 220 -6.04 12.30 13.79
N ARG A 221 -4.97 12.91 14.30
CA ARG A 221 -4.20 13.88 13.56
C ARG A 221 -3.55 13.26 12.32
N ALA A 222 -2.93 12.10 12.46
CA ALA A 222 -2.31 11.40 11.33
C ALA A 222 -3.35 10.98 10.28
N TYR A 223 -4.55 10.58 10.70
CA TYR A 223 -5.66 10.29 9.81
C TYR A 223 -6.11 11.52 9.03
N LEU A 224 -6.35 12.65 9.72
CA LEU A 224 -6.76 13.89 9.06
C LEU A 224 -5.70 14.40 8.06
N GLU A 225 -4.41 14.21 8.36
CA GLU A 225 -3.32 14.55 7.45
C GLU A 225 -3.32 13.64 6.22
N LEU A 226 -3.53 12.33 6.40
CA LEU A 226 -3.67 11.36 5.30
C LEU A 226 -4.88 11.71 4.43
N GLU A 227 -6.04 11.94 5.03
CA GLU A 227 -7.28 12.28 4.35
C GLU A 227 -7.15 13.57 3.53
N ARG A 228 -6.57 14.63 4.10
CA ARG A 228 -6.30 15.88 3.39
C ARG A 228 -5.42 15.66 2.16
N PHE A 229 -4.33 14.91 2.33
CA PHE A 229 -3.45 14.58 1.22
C PHE A 229 -4.18 13.83 0.10
N VAL A 230 -4.98 12.82 0.48
CA VAL A 230 -5.66 11.96 -0.50
C VAL A 230 -6.74 12.71 -1.27
N PHE A 231 -7.44 13.65 -0.62
CA PHE A 231 -8.49 14.48 -1.25
C PHE A 231 -7.96 15.78 -1.86
N GLY A 232 -6.66 16.06 -1.74
CA GLY A 232 -6.07 17.29 -2.28
C GLY A 232 -6.48 18.56 -1.51
N LEU A 233 -6.80 18.41 -0.22
CA LEU A 233 -7.22 19.48 0.69
C LEU A 233 -5.98 20.01 1.44
N GLY A 234 -5.03 20.60 0.74
CA GLY A 234 -3.77 21.11 1.28
C GLY A 234 -3.72 22.62 1.40
#